data_8971a421a6d1055ff03f0340931a547f
#
_entry.id   8971a421a6d1055ff03f0340931a547f
#
_cell.length_a   1.000
_cell.length_b   1.000
_cell.length_c   1.000
_cell.angle_alpha   90.00
_cell.angle_beta   90.00
_cell.angle_gamma   90.00
#
_symmetry.space_group_name_H-M   'P 1'
#
loop_
_entity.id
_entity.type
_entity.pdbx_description
1 polymer ?
#
loop_
_entity_poly.entity_id
_entity_poly.type
_entity_poly.pdbx_seq_one_letter_code
_entity_poly.pdbx_strand_id
1 'polypeptide(L)' 'MRKDYITFRSITLAQHGQRLLRQSGIEAALQRTPGYMQERGCGYCLRLASEQTEAAVTILKRNALRYSNVYPDGEE' A
#
# COMPACT_ATOMS: atom_id res chain seq x y z
N MET A 1 13.57 0.80 -11.46
CA MET A 1 12.69 1.49 -10.52
C MET A 1 12.24 0.62 -9.40
N ARG A 2 12.25 1.17 -8.21
CA ARG A 2 11.84 0.39 -7.06
C ARG A 2 10.40 0.65 -6.70
N LYS A 3 9.74 -0.38 -6.25
CA LYS A 3 8.37 -0.29 -5.78
C LYS A 3 8.29 -0.82 -4.37
N ASP A 4 7.32 -0.32 -3.64
CA ASP A 4 7.03 -0.82 -2.31
C ASP A 4 5.60 -1.31 -2.28
N TYR A 5 5.29 -2.15 -1.29
CA TYR A 5 3.95 -2.67 -1.09
C TYR A 5 3.45 -2.24 0.27
N ILE A 6 2.22 -1.76 0.32
CA ILE A 6 1.56 -1.48 1.59
C ILE A 6 0.41 -2.47 1.69
N THR A 7 0.45 -3.33 2.71
CA THR A 7 -0.53 -4.40 2.82
C THR A 7 -1.71 -3.98 3.68
N PHE A 8 -2.87 -4.52 3.37
CA PHE A 8 -4.11 -4.22 4.06
C PHE A 8 -4.84 -5.51 4.36
N ARG A 9 -5.64 -5.48 5.42
CA ARG A 9 -6.39 -6.65 5.83
C ARG A 9 -7.57 -6.95 4.94
N SER A 10 -8.13 -5.95 4.30
CA SER A 10 -9.29 -6.17 3.46
C SER A 10 -9.19 -5.36 2.18
N ILE A 11 -9.91 -5.81 1.18
CA ILE A 11 -9.93 -5.09 -0.09
C ILE A 11 -10.57 -3.72 0.10
N THR A 12 -11.52 -3.59 1.01
CA THR A 12 -12.17 -2.32 1.25
C THR A 12 -11.17 -1.29 1.76
N LEU A 13 -10.32 -1.70 2.71
CA LEU A 13 -9.29 -0.81 3.23
C LEU A 13 -8.30 -0.44 2.14
N ALA A 14 -7.91 -1.42 1.34
CA ALA A 14 -6.95 -1.16 0.26
C ALA A 14 -7.54 -0.21 -0.76
N GLN A 15 -8.80 -0.36 -1.11
CA GLN A 15 -9.45 0.53 -2.06
C GLN A 15 -9.56 1.95 -1.50
N HIS A 16 -9.87 2.06 -0.21
CA HIS A 16 -9.94 3.37 0.41
C HIS A 16 -8.58 4.04 0.40
N GLY A 17 -7.54 3.27 0.71
CA GLY A 17 -6.19 3.80 0.67
C GLY A 17 -5.80 4.25 -0.72
N GLN A 18 -6.15 3.45 -1.72
CA GLN A 18 -5.83 3.82 -3.11
C GLN A 18 -6.47 5.15 -3.48
N ARG A 19 -7.73 5.33 -3.07
CA ARG A 19 -8.44 6.56 -3.38
C ARG A 19 -7.79 7.77 -2.70
N LEU A 20 -7.44 7.61 -1.43
CA LEU A 20 -6.80 8.70 -0.70
C LEU A 20 -5.48 9.10 -1.36
N LEU A 21 -4.69 8.11 -1.74
CA LEU A 21 -3.40 8.39 -2.36
C LEU A 21 -3.58 9.05 -3.72
N ARG A 22 -4.56 8.59 -4.50
CA ARG A 22 -4.81 9.19 -5.80
C ARG A 22 -5.20 10.65 -5.67
N GLN A 23 -5.98 10.98 -4.64
CA GLN A 23 -6.36 12.36 -4.42
C GLN A 23 -5.16 13.25 -4.12
N SER A 24 -4.09 12.65 -3.65
CA SER A 24 -2.87 13.38 -3.35
C SER A 24 -1.83 13.27 -4.45
N GLY A 25 -2.22 12.70 -5.59
CA GLY A 25 -1.32 12.59 -6.72
C GLY A 25 -0.41 11.39 -6.69
N ILE A 26 -0.69 10.42 -5.85
CA ILE A 26 0.13 9.21 -5.77
C ILE A 26 -0.60 8.07 -6.42
N GLU A 27 0.02 7.49 -7.45
CA GLU A 27 -0.54 6.33 -8.14
C GLU A 27 -0.11 5.07 -7.43
N ALA A 28 -1.08 4.26 -7.05
CA ALA A 28 -0.80 2.99 -6.40
C ALA A 28 -1.69 1.94 -7.03
N ALA A 29 -1.10 0.81 -7.35
CA ALA A 29 -1.85 -0.28 -7.98
C ALA A 29 -2.40 -1.22 -6.90
N LEU A 30 -3.69 -1.47 -6.97
CA LEU A 30 -4.33 -2.40 -6.06
C LEU A 30 -4.17 -3.81 -6.61
N GLN A 31 -3.65 -4.71 -5.79
CA GLN A 31 -3.45 -6.07 -6.24
C GLN A 31 -3.44 -7.03 -5.05
N ARG A 32 -3.46 -8.33 -5.36
CA ARG A 32 -3.35 -9.34 -4.32
C ARG A 32 -1.94 -9.34 -3.78
N THR A 33 -1.84 -9.49 -2.47
CA THR A 33 -0.53 -9.55 -1.84
C THR A 33 0.20 -10.82 -2.27
N PRO A 34 1.46 -10.70 -2.74
CA PRO A 34 2.22 -11.90 -3.08
C PRO A 34 2.32 -12.84 -1.89
N GLY A 35 2.35 -14.15 -2.16
CA GLY A 35 2.32 -15.12 -1.10
C GLY A 35 3.42 -14.93 -0.06
N TYR A 36 4.62 -14.58 -0.51
CA TYR A 36 5.74 -14.44 0.41
C TYR A 36 5.63 -13.21 1.31
N MET A 37 4.70 -12.33 1.03
CA MET A 37 4.45 -11.16 1.87
C MET A 37 3.18 -11.28 2.68
N GLN A 38 2.42 -12.34 2.44
CA GLN A 38 1.14 -12.46 3.11
C GLN A 38 1.36 -12.79 4.57
N GLU A 39 0.69 -12.02 5.40
CA GLU A 39 0.58 -12.33 6.78
C GLU A 39 -0.88 -12.59 7.04
N ARG A 40 -1.17 -13.03 8.24
CA ARG A 40 -2.52 -13.39 8.56
C ARG A 40 -3.48 -12.24 8.24
N GLY A 41 -4.39 -12.50 7.32
CA GLY A 41 -5.43 -11.54 7.00
C GLY A 41 -5.04 -10.40 6.09
N CYS A 42 -3.82 -10.40 5.56
CA CYS A 42 -3.37 -9.31 4.71
C CYS A 42 -3.31 -9.75 3.25
N GLY A 43 -4.49 -9.91 2.65
CA GLY A 43 -4.57 -10.47 1.31
C GLY A 43 -4.49 -9.47 0.17
N TYR A 44 -4.49 -8.16 0.47
CA TYR A 44 -4.48 -7.13 -0.56
C TYR A 44 -3.44 -6.09 -0.25
N CYS A 45 -2.90 -5.48 -1.29
CA CYS A 45 -1.87 -4.47 -1.09
C CYS A 45 -1.93 -3.41 -2.17
N LEU A 46 -1.25 -2.31 -1.91
CA LEU A 46 -1.05 -1.25 -2.88
C LEU A 46 0.42 -1.24 -3.24
N ARG A 47 0.71 -1.25 -4.53
CA ARG A 47 2.07 -1.20 -5.02
C ARG A 47 2.32 0.17 -5.60
N LEU A 48 3.37 0.82 -5.14
CA LEU A 48 3.64 2.20 -5.51
C LEU A 48 5.14 2.44 -5.58
N ALA A 49 5.51 3.56 -6.17
CA ALA A 49 6.93 3.93 -6.28
C ALA A 49 7.51 4.13 -4.89
N SER A 50 8.70 3.57 -4.67
CA SER A 50 9.35 3.66 -3.37
C SER A 50 9.56 5.09 -2.92
N GLU A 51 9.86 5.98 -3.85
CA GLU A 51 10.10 7.37 -3.46
C GLU A 51 8.85 8.07 -2.96
N GLN A 52 7.68 7.47 -3.15
CA GLN A 52 6.43 8.05 -2.68
C GLN A 52 5.89 7.36 -1.44
N THR A 53 6.57 6.32 -0.99
CA THR A 53 6.04 5.51 0.09
C THR A 53 5.91 6.28 1.39
N GLU A 54 6.91 7.09 1.72
CA GLU A 54 6.87 7.85 2.96
C GLU A 54 5.69 8.81 2.98
N ALA A 55 5.48 9.51 1.87
CA ALA A 55 4.36 10.42 1.76
C ALA A 55 3.04 9.65 1.84
N ALA A 56 3.00 8.50 1.19
CA ALA A 56 1.79 7.69 1.21
C ALA A 56 1.43 7.26 2.63
N VAL A 57 2.42 6.78 3.38
CA VAL A 57 2.17 6.35 4.75
C VAL A 57 1.67 7.52 5.60
N THR A 58 2.26 8.70 5.40
CA THR A 58 1.82 9.88 6.11
C THR A 58 0.36 10.19 5.82
N ILE A 59 -0.03 10.07 4.56
CA ILE A 59 -1.42 10.34 4.19
C ILE A 59 -2.37 9.35 4.84
N LEU A 60 -2.00 8.08 4.83
CA LEU A 60 -2.85 7.06 5.44
C LEU A 60 -3.01 7.31 6.93
N LYS A 61 -1.91 7.63 7.61
CA LYS A 61 -1.98 7.89 9.04
C LYS A 61 -2.80 9.12 9.35
N ARG A 62 -2.64 10.15 8.54
CA ARG A 62 -3.39 11.39 8.75
C ARG A 62 -4.89 11.17 8.64
N ASN A 63 -5.29 10.21 7.82
CA ASN A 63 -6.70 9.90 7.64
C ASN A 63 -7.15 8.74 8.51
N ALA A 64 -6.31 8.31 9.45
CA ALA A 64 -6.62 7.24 10.37
C ALA A 64 -6.98 5.94 9.66
N LEU A 65 -6.42 5.72 8.49
CA LEU A 65 -6.67 4.50 7.74
C LEU A 65 -5.61 3.48 8.12
N ARG A 66 -6.04 2.34 8.61
CA ARG A 66 -5.12 1.31 9.07
C ARG A 66 -4.55 0.51 7.92
N TYR A 67 -3.25 0.40 7.89
CA TYR A 67 -2.56 -0.53 7.01
C TYR A 67 -1.80 -1.51 7.88
N SER A 68 -1.38 -2.62 7.30
CA SER A 68 -0.72 -3.64 8.09
C SER A 68 0.79 -3.47 8.10
N ASN A 69 1.41 -3.53 6.94
CA ASN A 69 2.86 -3.45 6.84
C ASN A 69 3.27 -2.81 5.55
N VAL A 70 4.52 -2.38 5.51
CA VAL A 70 5.13 -1.85 4.30
C VAL A 70 6.30 -2.76 3.97
N TYR A 71 6.32 -3.30 2.75
CA TYR A 71 7.39 -4.19 2.30
C TYR A 71 8.06 -3.60 1.07
N PRO A 72 9.38 -3.52 1.05
CA PRO A 72 10.07 -3.11 -0.16
C PRO A 72 10.05 -4.24 -1.17
N ASP A 73 9.84 -3.89 -2.43
CA ASP A 73 9.93 -4.85 -3.49
C ASP A 73 11.39 -5.25 -3.66
N GLY A 74 12.23 -4.29 -3.54
CA GLY A 74 13.64 -4.55 -3.49
C GLY A 74 14.26 -4.84 -4.81
N GLU A 75 13.47 -4.95 -5.84
CA GLU A 75 13.99 -5.48 -7.02
C GLU A 75 13.41 -4.89 -8.21
N GLU A 76 14.19 -4.64 -9.16
CA GLU A 76 13.67 -4.09 -10.34
C GLU A 76 14.39 -4.34 -11.54
#